data_d5d8b50977350ed63075483ba7ee7c9c
#
_entry.id   d5d8b50977350ed63075483ba7ee7c9c
#
_cell.length_a   1.000
_cell.length_b   1.000
_cell.length_c   1.000
_cell.angle_alpha   90.00
_cell.angle_beta   90.00
_cell.angle_gamma   90.00
#
_symmetry.space_group_name_H-M   'P 1'
#
loop_
_entity.id
_entity.type
_entity.pdbx_description
1 polymer ?
#
loop_
_entity_poly.entity_id
_entity_poly.type
_entity_poly.pdbx_seq_one_letter_code
_entity_poly.pdbx_strand_id
1 'polypeptide(L)'
;MKANNFKPDFMQFHTHISDPVYGDDRLNRCVDPKYKDFLNAITMEKFFNSLGMEMTDSLKGKIVTPFQPVEELTFLKRYFRLHPSLGEITCPLDLRTVYSTLSWLDASKEDPDLVLRDKINAFQREIFLHYDLYEENIKLLENACFERNIPFSLLPKSYLVKLYNTGAYDDYYSKAFGVLVC
;
A
#
# COMPACT_ATOMS: atom_id res chain seq x y z
N MET A 1 -2.43 -8.12 28.60
CA MET A 1 -3.70 -7.67 29.23
C MET A 1 -3.92 -8.28 30.61
N LYS A 2 -3.65 -9.57 30.86
CA LYS A 2 -3.79 -10.15 32.21
C LYS A 2 -2.88 -9.52 33.29
N ALA A 3 -1.73 -8.97 32.92
CA ALA A 3 -0.78 -8.39 33.88
C ALA A 3 -1.23 -7.09 34.56
N ASN A 4 -2.26 -6.41 34.04
CA ASN A 4 -2.70 -5.11 34.53
C ASN A 4 -4.15 -5.10 35.04
N ASN A 5 -4.70 -6.25 35.48
CA ASN A 5 -6.11 -6.41 35.92
C ASN A 5 -7.15 -5.92 34.89
N PHE A 6 -6.79 -5.85 33.62
CA PHE A 6 -7.69 -5.46 32.57
C PHE A 6 -8.64 -6.62 32.26
N LYS A 7 -9.93 -6.40 32.33
CA LYS A 7 -10.92 -7.33 31.76
C LYS A 7 -10.86 -7.15 30.23
N PRO A 8 -10.47 -8.20 29.46
CA PRO A 8 -10.48 -8.10 28.02
C PRO A 8 -11.91 -7.89 27.56
N ASP A 9 -12.16 -6.74 26.95
CA ASP A 9 -13.43 -6.43 26.27
C ASP A 9 -13.13 -6.33 24.76
N PHE A 10 -13.56 -7.36 24.04
CA PHE A 10 -13.34 -7.43 22.61
C PHE A 10 -14.04 -6.30 21.83
N MET A 11 -15.19 -5.85 22.32
CA MET A 11 -15.94 -4.76 21.69
C MET A 11 -15.23 -3.41 21.84
N GLN A 12 -14.45 -3.21 22.89
CA GLN A 12 -13.66 -2.01 23.11
C GLN A 12 -12.27 -2.07 22.45
N PHE A 13 -11.82 -3.25 21.98
CA PHE A 13 -10.50 -3.40 21.39
C PHE A 13 -10.31 -2.43 20.22
N HIS A 14 -11.25 -2.39 19.28
CA HIS A 14 -11.17 -1.54 18.11
C HIS A 14 -11.30 -0.03 18.38
N THR A 15 -11.77 0.37 19.57
CA THR A 15 -11.76 1.79 19.96
C THR A 15 -10.38 2.28 20.37
N HIS A 16 -9.48 1.37 20.73
CA HIS A 16 -8.14 1.67 21.22
C HIS A 16 -7.02 1.29 20.25
N ILE A 17 -7.31 0.41 19.31
CA ILE A 17 -6.36 -0.11 18.34
C ILE A 17 -7.00 -0.09 16.95
N SER A 18 -6.28 0.46 15.97
CA SER A 18 -6.52 0.21 14.55
C SER A 18 -5.55 -0.87 14.09
N ASP A 19 -6.06 -1.96 13.54
CA ASP A 19 -5.31 -3.18 13.28
C ASP A 19 -5.72 -3.83 11.95
N PRO A 20 -5.41 -3.20 10.79
CA PRO A 20 -5.57 -3.86 9.50
C PRO A 20 -4.62 -5.06 9.41
N VAL A 21 -5.19 -6.20 9.05
CA VAL A 21 -4.48 -7.48 8.90
C VAL A 21 -4.81 -8.07 7.53
N TYR A 22 -3.78 -8.54 6.82
CA TYR A 22 -3.92 -9.27 5.58
C TYR A 22 -2.95 -10.45 5.55
N GLY A 23 -3.48 -11.66 5.72
CA GLY A 23 -2.64 -12.86 5.87
C GLY A 23 -1.78 -12.77 7.11
N ASP A 24 -0.46 -12.79 6.91
CA ASP A 24 0.58 -12.63 7.93
C ASP A 24 1.02 -11.17 8.12
N ASP A 25 0.69 -10.29 7.19
CA ASP A 25 1.00 -8.86 7.29
C ASP A 25 0.04 -8.14 8.22
N ARG A 26 0.59 -7.29 9.09
CA ARG A 26 -0.16 -6.56 10.09
C ARG A 26 0.36 -5.15 10.29
N LEU A 27 -0.53 -4.17 10.31
CA LEU A 27 -0.23 -2.78 10.62
C LEU A 27 -1.03 -2.35 11.86
N ASN A 28 -0.35 -2.01 12.96
CA ASN A 28 -1.01 -1.62 14.20
C ASN A 28 -0.82 -0.14 14.51
N ARG A 29 -1.89 0.51 14.94
CA ARG A 29 -1.87 1.83 15.53
C ARG A 29 -2.50 1.78 16.92
N CYS A 30 -1.74 2.14 17.95
CA CYS A 30 -2.29 2.39 19.28
C CYS A 30 -2.96 3.78 19.30
N VAL A 31 -4.29 3.80 19.37
CA VAL A 31 -5.08 5.03 19.32
C VAL A 31 -5.10 5.72 20.69
N ASP A 32 -5.21 4.94 21.78
CA ASP A 32 -5.27 5.47 23.14
C ASP A 32 -3.88 5.41 23.79
N PRO A 33 -3.29 6.58 24.12
CA PRO A 33 -1.93 6.66 24.68
C PRO A 33 -1.71 5.85 25.97
N LYS A 34 -2.75 5.59 26.77
CA LYS A 34 -2.62 4.82 28.01
C LYS A 34 -2.24 3.36 27.78
N TYR A 35 -2.39 2.86 26.55
CA TYR A 35 -2.06 1.48 26.19
C TYR A 35 -0.69 1.33 25.50
N LYS A 36 0.06 2.43 25.26
CA LYS A 36 1.33 2.40 24.54
C LYS A 36 2.39 1.49 25.15
N ASP A 37 2.43 1.40 26.47
CA ASP A 37 3.46 0.61 27.16
C ASP A 37 3.32 -0.90 26.94
N PHE A 38 2.14 -1.38 26.59
CA PHE A 38 1.89 -2.79 26.36
C PHE A 38 1.28 -3.13 25.00
N LEU A 39 0.87 -2.15 24.21
CA LEU A 39 0.41 -2.32 22.84
C LEU A 39 1.41 -1.66 21.87
N ASN A 40 2.56 -2.24 21.78
CA ASN A 40 3.64 -1.81 20.90
C ASN A 40 4.35 -3.03 20.27
N ALA A 41 5.17 -2.80 19.25
CA ALA A 41 5.79 -3.87 18.49
C ALA A 41 6.61 -4.83 19.35
N ILE A 42 7.38 -4.33 20.31
CA ILE A 42 8.24 -5.15 21.21
C ILE A 42 7.39 -6.07 22.11
N THR A 43 6.31 -5.55 22.68
CA THR A 43 5.44 -6.35 23.56
C THR A 43 4.62 -7.36 22.78
N MET A 44 4.23 -7.01 21.56
CA MET A 44 3.53 -7.91 20.65
C MET A 44 4.45 -9.03 20.16
N GLU A 45 5.70 -8.73 19.78
CA GLU A 45 6.70 -9.74 19.42
C GLU A 45 6.85 -10.77 20.57
N LYS A 46 7.05 -10.32 21.81
CA LYS A 46 7.15 -11.19 22.97
C LYS A 46 5.91 -12.07 23.17
N PHE A 47 4.74 -11.51 22.96
CA PHE A 47 3.49 -12.24 23.05
C PHE A 47 3.38 -13.33 21.97
N PHE A 48 3.61 -12.99 20.70
CA PHE A 48 3.55 -13.96 19.60
C PHE A 48 4.64 -15.03 19.72
N ASN A 49 5.85 -14.66 20.12
CA ASN A 49 6.92 -15.63 20.39
C ASN A 49 6.53 -16.62 21.51
N SER A 50 5.80 -16.17 22.53
CA SER A 50 5.29 -17.07 23.60
C SER A 50 4.25 -18.09 23.09
N LEU A 51 3.66 -17.83 21.93
CA LEU A 51 2.73 -18.73 21.22
C LEU A 51 3.42 -19.58 20.15
N GLY A 52 4.76 -19.48 20.03
CA GLY A 52 5.53 -20.19 19.00
C GLY A 52 5.46 -19.56 17.61
N MET A 53 5.01 -18.31 17.51
CA MET A 53 4.94 -17.56 16.26
C MET A 53 6.07 -16.52 16.21
N GLU A 54 6.85 -16.51 15.13
CA GLU A 54 7.89 -15.51 14.91
C GLU A 54 7.26 -14.22 14.34
N MET A 55 7.62 -13.07 14.91
CA MET A 55 7.22 -11.75 14.43
C MET A 55 8.47 -10.96 14.03
N THR A 56 8.44 -10.39 12.83
CA THR A 56 9.52 -9.54 12.30
C THR A 56 8.97 -8.16 11.92
N ASP A 57 9.86 -7.20 11.69
CA ASP A 57 9.48 -5.93 11.08
C ASP A 57 9.13 -6.07 9.59
N SER A 58 8.70 -4.98 8.96
CA SER A 58 8.31 -4.97 7.54
C SER A 58 9.45 -5.30 6.56
N LEU A 59 10.71 -5.22 7.00
CA LEU A 59 11.90 -5.56 6.22
C LEU A 59 12.43 -6.96 6.54
N LYS A 60 11.66 -7.77 7.29
CA LYS A 60 12.04 -9.12 7.79
C LYS A 60 13.23 -9.07 8.77
N GLY A 61 13.44 -7.91 9.40
CA GLY A 61 14.43 -7.69 10.43
C GLY A 61 13.88 -7.91 11.84
N LYS A 62 14.79 -7.75 12.83
CA LYS A 62 14.42 -7.82 14.24
C LYS A 62 13.70 -6.54 14.67
N ILE A 63 12.63 -6.68 15.44
CA ILE A 63 11.91 -5.55 16.04
C ILE A 63 12.78 -4.95 17.15
N VAL A 64 13.22 -3.70 16.96
CA VAL A 64 14.11 -3.00 17.90
C VAL A 64 13.47 -1.75 18.51
N THR A 65 12.39 -1.25 17.92
CA THR A 65 11.67 -0.06 18.40
C THR A 65 10.21 -0.39 18.71
N PRO A 66 9.62 0.21 19.75
CA PRO A 66 8.21 -0.02 20.08
C PRO A 66 7.25 0.55 19.04
N PHE A 67 7.64 1.66 18.40
CA PHE A 67 6.87 2.36 17.36
C PHE A 67 7.81 2.85 16.26
N GLN A 68 7.29 2.97 15.05
CA GLN A 68 8.00 3.55 13.90
C GLN A 68 7.18 4.71 13.32
N PRO A 69 7.83 5.76 12.76
CA PRO A 69 7.16 6.78 11.97
C PRO A 69 6.40 6.15 10.80
N VAL A 70 5.26 6.72 10.44
CA VAL A 70 4.42 6.17 9.34
C VAL A 70 5.17 6.17 8.01
N GLU A 71 6.07 7.12 7.81
CA GLU A 71 6.88 7.25 6.59
C GLU A 71 7.92 6.14 6.41
N GLU A 72 8.26 5.44 7.49
CA GLU A 72 9.20 4.30 7.50
C GLU A 72 8.48 2.96 7.39
N LEU A 73 7.14 2.96 7.48
CA LEU A 73 6.36 1.74 7.41
C LEU A 73 6.09 1.32 5.97
N THR A 74 5.97 0.00 5.80
CA THR A 74 5.41 -0.59 4.58
C THR A 74 4.30 -1.58 4.96
N PHE A 75 3.26 -1.64 4.13
CA PHE A 75 2.18 -2.62 4.28
C PHE A 75 1.73 -3.07 2.89
N LEU A 76 1.72 -4.37 2.63
CA LEU A 76 1.38 -4.95 1.32
C LEU A 76 2.21 -4.35 0.17
N LYS A 77 3.51 -4.14 0.40
CA LYS A 77 4.45 -3.47 -0.53
C LYS A 77 4.09 -2.02 -0.85
N ARG A 78 3.27 -1.36 -0.03
CA ARG A 78 2.93 0.06 -0.15
C ARG A 78 3.63 0.87 0.92
N TYR A 79 4.10 2.05 0.53
CA TYR A 79 4.68 3.06 1.42
C TYR A 79 3.60 4.06 1.83
N PHE A 80 3.88 4.87 2.84
CA PHE A 80 3.00 5.96 3.28
C PHE A 80 3.72 7.29 3.06
N ARG A 81 3.23 8.10 2.13
CA ARG A 81 3.87 9.38 1.76
C ARG A 81 2.85 10.49 1.57
N LEU A 82 3.17 11.68 2.09
CA LEU A 82 2.38 12.88 1.79
C LEU A 82 2.53 13.25 0.31
N HIS A 83 1.43 13.28 -0.41
CA HIS A 83 1.42 13.67 -1.83
C HIS A 83 1.12 15.17 -1.96
N PRO A 84 2.04 15.99 -2.52
CA PRO A 84 1.92 17.45 -2.49
C PRO A 84 0.71 17.99 -3.26
N SER A 85 0.30 17.36 -4.37
CA SER A 85 -0.86 17.80 -5.15
C SER A 85 -2.20 17.35 -4.58
N LEU A 86 -2.21 16.35 -3.69
CA LEU A 86 -3.43 15.83 -3.06
C LEU A 86 -3.59 16.39 -1.64
N GLY A 87 -2.50 16.79 -0.98
CA GLY A 87 -2.51 17.27 0.41
C GLY A 87 -2.77 16.18 1.45
N GLU A 88 -2.69 14.91 1.07
CA GLU A 88 -3.00 13.75 1.90
C GLU A 88 -1.88 12.70 1.85
N ILE A 89 -1.89 11.81 2.84
CA ILE A 89 -1.01 10.63 2.84
C ILE A 89 -1.57 9.64 1.84
N THR A 90 -0.76 9.31 0.83
CA THR A 90 -1.04 8.29 -0.18
C THR A 90 -0.22 7.03 0.09
N CYS A 91 -0.62 5.92 -0.54
CA CYS A 91 0.02 4.64 -0.37
C CYS A 91 0.62 4.14 -1.69
N PRO A 92 1.69 4.78 -2.23
CA PRO A 92 2.33 4.32 -3.45
C PRO A 92 2.87 2.90 -3.30
N LEU A 93 2.69 2.09 -4.33
CA LEU A 93 3.20 0.72 -4.40
C LEU A 93 4.73 0.76 -4.59
N ASP A 94 5.44 -0.25 -4.10
CA ASP A 94 6.88 -0.42 -4.35
C ASP A 94 7.20 -0.33 -5.85
N LEU A 95 8.22 0.47 -6.20
CA LEU A 95 8.56 0.76 -7.60
C LEU A 95 8.92 -0.49 -8.41
N ARG A 96 9.60 -1.46 -7.81
CA ARG A 96 9.90 -2.73 -8.49
C ARG A 96 8.60 -3.43 -8.89
N THR A 97 7.61 -3.40 -8.01
CA THR A 97 6.29 -3.98 -8.28
C THR A 97 5.56 -3.17 -9.35
N VAL A 98 5.61 -1.83 -9.32
CA VAL A 98 5.03 -0.97 -10.36
C VAL A 98 5.64 -1.31 -11.73
N TYR A 99 6.96 -1.37 -11.85
CA TYR A 99 7.63 -1.73 -13.12
C TYR A 99 7.31 -3.16 -13.57
N SER A 100 7.21 -4.09 -12.64
CA SER A 100 6.90 -5.48 -12.98
C SER A 100 5.51 -5.65 -13.60
N THR A 101 4.58 -4.73 -13.36
CA THR A 101 3.23 -4.79 -13.98
C THR A 101 3.28 -4.70 -15.50
N LEU A 102 4.29 -4.03 -16.05
CA LEU A 102 4.50 -3.91 -17.50
C LEU A 102 5.23 -5.12 -18.11
N SER A 103 5.82 -5.99 -17.26
CA SER A 103 6.66 -7.11 -17.72
C SER A 103 5.85 -8.38 -18.01
N TRP A 104 4.60 -8.45 -17.59
CA TRP A 104 3.76 -9.64 -17.72
C TRP A 104 2.49 -9.32 -18.48
N LEU A 105 2.25 -10.06 -19.58
CA LEU A 105 1.03 -10.00 -20.37
C LEU A 105 0.44 -11.40 -20.43
N ASP A 106 -0.74 -11.61 -19.83
CA ASP A 106 -1.52 -12.83 -20.02
C ASP A 106 -2.45 -12.64 -21.25
N ALA A 107 -1.95 -13.06 -22.41
CA ALA A 107 -2.69 -12.98 -23.67
C ALA A 107 -3.64 -14.17 -23.89
N SER A 108 -3.77 -15.08 -22.91
CA SER A 108 -4.55 -16.31 -23.10
C SER A 108 -6.06 -16.12 -22.95
N LYS A 109 -6.52 -15.05 -22.31
CA LYS A 109 -7.92 -14.85 -21.92
C LYS A 109 -8.61 -13.64 -22.50
N GLU A 110 -7.84 -12.64 -22.97
CA GLU A 110 -8.36 -11.36 -23.42
C GLU A 110 -7.57 -10.87 -24.64
N ASP A 111 -8.10 -9.83 -25.32
CA ASP A 111 -7.38 -9.11 -26.38
C ASP A 111 -6.07 -8.53 -25.83
N PRO A 112 -4.89 -8.93 -26.37
CA PRO A 112 -3.60 -8.47 -25.89
C PRO A 112 -3.43 -6.94 -25.91
N ASP A 113 -4.01 -6.26 -26.91
CA ASP A 113 -3.91 -4.81 -27.03
C ASP A 113 -4.73 -4.10 -25.96
N LEU A 114 -5.88 -4.66 -25.60
CA LEU A 114 -6.71 -4.16 -24.49
C LEU A 114 -5.99 -4.33 -23.17
N VAL A 115 -5.44 -5.51 -22.91
CA VAL A 115 -4.69 -5.81 -21.68
C VAL A 115 -3.47 -4.90 -21.54
N LEU A 116 -2.72 -4.68 -22.64
CA LEU A 116 -1.56 -3.80 -22.64
C LEU A 116 -1.95 -2.34 -22.32
N ARG A 117 -3.02 -1.85 -22.93
CA ARG A 117 -3.54 -0.51 -22.66
C ARG A 117 -3.93 -0.34 -21.19
N ASP A 118 -4.60 -1.33 -20.62
CA ASP A 118 -5.02 -1.28 -19.22
C ASP A 118 -3.83 -1.31 -18.27
N LYS A 119 -2.78 -2.07 -18.58
CA LYS A 119 -1.51 -2.06 -17.84
C LYS A 119 -0.78 -0.72 -17.93
N ILE A 120 -0.73 -0.09 -19.10
CA ILE A 120 -0.17 1.24 -19.29
C ILE A 120 -0.94 2.27 -18.44
N ASN A 121 -2.26 2.20 -18.43
CA ASN A 121 -3.09 3.07 -17.61
C ASN A 121 -2.90 2.82 -16.11
N ALA A 122 -2.79 1.56 -15.69
CA ALA A 122 -2.50 1.20 -14.31
C ALA A 122 -1.13 1.72 -13.86
N PHE A 123 -0.10 1.57 -14.71
CA PHE A 123 1.22 2.14 -14.45
C PHE A 123 1.17 3.65 -14.26
N GLN A 124 0.49 4.39 -15.15
CA GLN A 124 0.36 5.84 -15.05
C GLN A 124 -0.29 6.28 -13.72
N ARG A 125 -1.31 5.53 -13.27
CA ARG A 125 -1.98 5.79 -11.98
C ARG A 125 -1.06 5.55 -10.80
N GLU A 126 -0.35 4.43 -10.77
CA GLU A 126 0.57 4.11 -9.67
C GLU A 126 1.76 5.06 -9.63
N ILE A 127 2.37 5.35 -10.79
CA ILE A 127 3.53 6.25 -10.82
C ILE A 127 3.14 7.69 -10.48
N PHE A 128 1.88 8.09 -10.63
CA PHE A 128 1.38 9.38 -10.17
C PHE A 128 1.54 9.54 -8.65
N LEU A 129 1.37 8.47 -7.87
CA LEU A 129 1.57 8.50 -6.43
C LEU A 129 3.04 8.66 -6.02
N HIS A 130 3.98 8.42 -6.94
CA HIS A 130 5.41 8.71 -6.80
C HIS A 130 5.72 10.08 -7.42
N TYR A 131 5.19 11.14 -6.81
CA TYR A 131 5.21 12.50 -7.36
C TYR A 131 6.59 13.00 -7.77
N ASP A 132 7.63 12.59 -7.06
CA ASP A 132 9.03 12.92 -7.30
C ASP A 132 9.63 12.23 -8.56
N LEU A 133 9.05 11.10 -8.96
CA LEU A 133 9.50 10.29 -10.11
C LEU A 133 8.52 10.33 -11.29
N TYR A 134 7.37 10.98 -11.14
CA TYR A 134 6.28 10.92 -12.10
C TYR A 134 6.71 11.36 -13.51
N GLU A 135 7.28 12.55 -13.64
CA GLU A 135 7.60 13.13 -14.96
C GLU A 135 8.64 12.31 -15.72
N GLU A 136 9.68 11.85 -15.03
CA GLU A 136 10.72 11.01 -15.62
C GLU A 136 10.13 9.69 -16.13
N ASN A 137 9.35 9.03 -15.30
CA ASN A 137 8.78 7.73 -15.64
C ASN A 137 7.72 7.79 -16.74
N ILE A 138 6.92 8.85 -16.79
CA ILE A 138 5.96 9.05 -17.89
C ILE A 138 6.69 9.25 -19.20
N LYS A 139 7.77 10.04 -19.21
CA LYS A 139 8.60 10.23 -20.41
C LYS A 139 9.27 8.94 -20.89
N LEU A 140 9.77 8.13 -19.96
CA LEU A 140 10.33 6.81 -20.29
C LEU A 140 9.29 5.88 -20.88
N LEU A 141 8.08 5.86 -20.31
CA LEU A 141 6.97 5.06 -20.82
C LEU A 141 6.54 5.51 -22.24
N GLU A 142 6.40 6.82 -22.46
CA GLU A 142 6.06 7.40 -23.75
C GLU A 142 7.09 7.02 -24.82
N ASN A 143 8.38 7.17 -24.54
CA ASN A 143 9.46 6.77 -25.44
C ASN A 143 9.42 5.27 -25.77
N ALA A 144 9.24 4.42 -24.76
CA ALA A 144 9.15 2.98 -24.95
C ALA A 144 7.94 2.56 -25.80
N CYS A 145 6.80 3.22 -25.63
CA CYS A 145 5.63 3.02 -26.48
C CYS A 145 5.87 3.47 -27.91
N PHE A 146 6.51 4.64 -28.10
CA PHE A 146 6.86 5.17 -29.42
C PHE A 146 7.79 4.23 -30.18
N GLU A 147 8.89 3.78 -29.57
CA GLU A 147 9.86 2.87 -30.18
C GLU A 147 9.26 1.53 -30.63
N ARG A 148 8.17 1.11 -30.00
CA ARG A 148 7.50 -0.16 -30.26
C ARG A 148 6.19 -0.04 -31.03
N ASN A 149 5.86 1.17 -31.50
CA ASN A 149 4.60 1.48 -32.17
C ASN A 149 3.36 1.08 -31.35
N ILE A 150 3.45 1.20 -30.01
CA ILE A 150 2.32 0.96 -29.08
C ILE A 150 1.53 2.26 -28.95
N PRO A 151 0.20 2.25 -29.15
CA PRO A 151 -0.63 3.42 -28.92
C PRO A 151 -0.51 3.90 -27.47
N PHE A 152 -0.09 5.14 -27.28
CA PHE A 152 0.06 5.76 -25.96
C PHE A 152 -0.89 6.96 -25.82
N SER A 153 -1.59 7.01 -24.69
CA SER A 153 -2.42 8.15 -24.28
C SER A 153 -2.04 8.57 -22.87
N LEU A 154 -1.53 9.78 -22.74
CA LEU A 154 -1.20 10.35 -21.44
C LEU A 154 -2.49 10.64 -20.65
N LEU A 155 -2.57 10.15 -19.43
CA LEU A 155 -3.61 10.51 -18.48
C LEU A 155 -3.29 11.90 -17.88
N PRO A 156 -4.12 12.91 -18.07
CA PRO A 156 -3.87 14.25 -17.52
C PRO A 156 -3.79 14.22 -15.98
N LYS A 157 -2.86 14.96 -15.39
CA LYS A 157 -2.74 15.07 -13.91
C LYS A 157 -4.05 15.49 -13.24
N SER A 158 -4.78 16.41 -13.85
CA SER A 158 -6.10 16.83 -13.34
C SER A 158 -7.12 15.68 -13.28
N TYR A 159 -7.04 14.76 -14.24
CA TYR A 159 -7.87 13.56 -14.23
C TYR A 159 -7.43 12.60 -13.10
N LEU A 160 -6.12 12.39 -12.92
CA LEU A 160 -5.59 11.54 -11.85
C LEU A 160 -5.93 12.07 -10.46
N VAL A 161 -5.80 13.39 -10.24
CA VAL A 161 -6.24 14.05 -9.00
C VAL A 161 -7.74 13.85 -8.77
N LYS A 162 -8.58 14.06 -9.79
CA LYS A 162 -10.02 13.84 -9.68
C LYS A 162 -10.35 12.38 -9.36
N LEU A 163 -9.69 11.44 -10.04
CA LEU A 163 -9.89 10.01 -9.85
C LEU A 163 -9.60 9.61 -8.40
N TYR A 164 -8.50 10.13 -7.83
CA TYR A 164 -8.12 9.89 -6.44
C TYR A 164 -9.15 10.48 -5.46
N ASN A 165 -9.49 11.76 -5.61
CA ASN A 165 -10.40 12.48 -4.71
C ASN A 165 -11.85 11.95 -4.73
N THR A 166 -12.27 11.27 -5.79
CA THR A 166 -13.64 10.71 -5.90
C THR A 166 -13.74 9.27 -5.40
N GLY A 167 -12.65 8.66 -4.92
CA GLY A 167 -12.62 7.24 -4.55
C GLY A 167 -12.73 6.28 -5.74
N ALA A 168 -12.86 6.78 -6.97
CA ALA A 168 -12.92 5.95 -8.17
C ALA A 168 -11.59 5.21 -8.46
N TYR A 169 -10.55 5.61 -7.76
CA TYR A 169 -9.28 4.92 -7.71
C TYR A 169 -9.40 3.55 -7.03
N ASP A 170 -10.14 3.51 -5.92
CA ASP A 170 -10.38 2.28 -5.15
C ASP A 170 -11.30 1.32 -5.91
N ASP A 171 -12.32 1.82 -6.59
CA ASP A 171 -13.20 1.04 -7.46
C ASP A 171 -12.46 0.34 -8.60
N TYR A 172 -11.44 1.00 -9.16
CA TYR A 172 -10.61 0.41 -10.20
C TYR A 172 -9.76 -0.74 -9.64
N TYR A 173 -9.12 -0.53 -8.48
CA TYR A 173 -8.30 -1.56 -7.85
C TYR A 173 -9.13 -2.73 -7.34
N SER A 174 -10.30 -2.50 -6.79
CA SER A 174 -11.19 -3.58 -6.36
C SER A 174 -11.66 -4.45 -7.52
N LYS A 175 -11.90 -3.86 -8.69
CA LYS A 175 -12.28 -4.59 -9.91
C LYS A 175 -11.09 -5.27 -10.61
N ALA A 176 -9.92 -4.61 -10.64
CA ALA A 176 -8.75 -5.12 -11.36
C ALA A 176 -7.98 -6.19 -10.57
N PHE A 177 -8.04 -6.17 -9.24
CA PHE A 177 -7.22 -7.03 -8.37
C PHE A 177 -8.03 -7.85 -7.37
N GLY A 178 -9.36 -7.72 -7.34
CA GLY A 178 -10.23 -8.45 -6.41
C GLY A 178 -9.98 -8.10 -4.94
N VAL A 179 -9.34 -6.97 -4.66
CA VAL A 179 -9.04 -6.51 -3.31
C VAL A 179 -10.11 -5.54 -2.86
N LEU A 180 -10.84 -5.92 -1.82
CA LEU A 180 -11.67 -4.98 -1.05
C LEU A 180 -10.71 -4.01 -0.33
N VAL A 181 -10.65 -2.77 -0.81
CA VAL A 181 -10.03 -1.68 -0.05
C VAL A 181 -11.09 -1.20 0.93
N CYS A 182 -10.87 -1.51 2.21
CA CYS A 182 -11.69 -0.98 3.31
C CYS A 182 -11.16 0.38 3.75
#